data_6abec89a6b25e022ee2cb49366d4719b
#
_entry.id   6abec89a6b25e022ee2cb49366d4719b
#
_cell.length_a   1.000
_cell.length_b   1.000
_cell.length_c   1.000
_cell.angle_alpha   90.00
_cell.angle_beta   90.00
_cell.angle_gamma   90.00
#
_symmetry.space_group_name_H-M   'P 1'
#
loop_
_entity.id
_entity.type
_entity.pdbx_description
1 polymer ?
#
loop_
_entity_poly.entity_id
_entity_poly.type
_entity_poly.pdbx_seq_one_letter_code
_entity_poly.pdbx_strand_id
1 'polypeptide(L)'
;MLKNMSSLTNNGTEIEGSGGSEAEISSSVPYGPPSNVDRDERTTLDGASIALPAHVAGSGALDRLIDTARDYAEASTACNTNKAYAADWKHFTRWCRLKGTDPLPPAPEMVGLYVADLAAPAGNAPALSVSTIERRLSGLAWNYRQRGFTLDR
;
A
#
# COMPACT_ATOMS: atom_id res chain seq x y z
N MET A 1 -32.21 -13.77 48.46
CA MET A 1 -33.36 -14.50 47.87
C MET A 1 -33.12 -14.67 46.39
N LEU A 2 -33.02 -15.96 46.01
CA LEU A 2 -33.33 -16.61 44.72
C LEU A 2 -32.50 -16.20 43.50
N LYS A 3 -31.52 -17.01 43.05
CA LYS A 3 -31.57 -18.31 42.30
C LYS A 3 -32.19 -18.18 40.90
N ASN A 4 -31.35 -18.41 39.86
CA ASN A 4 -31.47 -19.47 38.86
C ASN A 4 -30.26 -19.33 37.90
N MET A 5 -29.36 -20.20 37.80
CA MET A 5 -29.23 -21.59 37.28
C MET A 5 -30.11 -21.90 36.05
N SER A 6 -29.46 -22.02 34.89
CA SER A 6 -29.78 -23.05 33.93
C SER A 6 -28.59 -23.29 33.00
N SER A 7 -28.00 -24.45 33.20
CA SER A 7 -27.16 -25.18 32.26
C SER A 7 -28.00 -25.64 31.05
N LEU A 8 -27.41 -25.66 29.87
CA LEU A 8 -27.80 -26.58 28.80
C LEU A 8 -26.59 -27.00 28.04
N THR A 9 -26.15 -28.20 28.34
CA THR A 9 -25.39 -29.13 27.52
C THR A 9 -26.24 -29.58 26.33
N ASN A 10 -25.67 -29.67 25.16
CA ASN A 10 -25.93 -30.79 24.23
C ASN A 10 -24.95 -30.71 23.05
N ASN A 11 -24.21 -31.72 22.90
CA ASN A 11 -24.29 -32.91 22.09
C ASN A 11 -23.57 -32.73 20.75
N GLY A 12 -22.52 -33.38 20.63
CA GLY A 12 -21.84 -34.32 19.84
C GLY A 12 -22.61 -34.87 18.62
N THR A 13 -21.96 -34.81 17.50
CA THR A 13 -22.18 -35.76 16.42
C THR A 13 -20.85 -36.02 15.74
N GLU A 14 -20.28 -37.16 16.08
CA GLU A 14 -19.26 -37.85 15.31
C GLU A 14 -19.90 -38.31 14.00
N ILE A 15 -19.23 -38.08 12.87
CA ILE A 15 -19.46 -38.84 11.67
C ILE A 15 -18.08 -39.31 11.20
N GLU A 16 -17.82 -40.58 11.48
CA GLU A 16 -16.83 -41.40 10.78
C GLU A 16 -17.35 -41.76 9.38
N GLY A 17 -16.42 -41.84 8.43
CA GLY A 17 -16.69 -42.38 7.10
C GLY A 17 -15.55 -42.07 6.14
N SER A 18 -14.45 -42.77 6.26
CA SER A 18 -13.99 -43.86 5.38
C SER A 18 -13.76 -43.47 3.92
N GLY A 19 -12.51 -43.60 3.51
CA GLY A 19 -12.19 -44.27 2.27
C GLY A 19 -11.55 -43.49 1.15
N GLY A 20 -10.25 -43.63 0.97
CA GLY A 20 -9.76 -44.06 -0.33
C GLY A 20 -9.12 -43.01 -1.23
N SER A 21 -7.90 -43.25 -1.39
CA SER A 21 -7.14 -43.30 -2.64
C SER A 21 -5.94 -42.36 -2.70
N GLU A 22 -4.83 -42.98 -2.49
CA GLU A 22 -3.49 -42.49 -2.80
C GLU A 22 -3.38 -42.17 -4.29
N ALA A 23 -2.88 -40.98 -4.58
CA ALA A 23 -2.15 -40.73 -5.81
C ALA A 23 -0.94 -39.91 -5.48
N GLU A 24 0.15 -40.59 -5.18
CA GLU A 24 1.48 -40.00 -5.19
C GLU A 24 1.77 -39.45 -6.59
N ILE A 25 1.89 -38.13 -6.69
CA ILE A 25 2.65 -37.53 -7.78
C ILE A 25 3.88 -36.87 -7.15
N SER A 26 4.92 -37.67 -7.04
CA SER A 26 6.28 -37.21 -6.85
C SER A 26 6.68 -36.38 -8.07
N SER A 27 6.76 -35.08 -7.91
CA SER A 27 7.48 -34.19 -8.78
C SER A 27 8.32 -33.26 -7.93
N SER A 28 9.47 -33.76 -7.54
CA SER A 28 10.55 -33.00 -6.94
C SER A 28 11.18 -32.11 -8.00
N VAL A 29 10.76 -30.84 -8.05
CA VAL A 29 11.49 -29.78 -8.72
C VAL A 29 12.37 -29.11 -7.65
N PRO A 30 13.70 -29.17 -7.76
CA PRO A 30 14.57 -28.45 -6.85
C PRO A 30 14.47 -26.95 -7.13
N TYR A 31 13.74 -26.25 -6.30
CA TYR A 31 13.75 -24.80 -6.28
C TYR A 31 15.04 -24.34 -5.59
N GLY A 32 16.09 -24.15 -6.39
CA GLY A 32 17.30 -23.48 -5.93
C GLY A 32 16.99 -22.00 -5.69
N PRO A 33 17.58 -21.37 -4.66
CA PRO A 33 17.42 -19.94 -4.45
C PRO A 33 18.03 -19.18 -5.63
N PRO A 34 17.37 -18.13 -6.14
CA PRO A 34 17.97 -17.30 -7.17
C PRO A 34 19.20 -16.62 -6.60
N SER A 35 20.33 -16.88 -7.25
CA SER A 35 21.61 -16.22 -7.03
C SER A 35 21.41 -14.70 -7.04
N ASN A 36 22.09 -14.03 -6.10
CA ASN A 36 22.29 -12.59 -6.05
C ASN A 36 22.60 -12.05 -7.44
N VAL A 37 21.61 -11.44 -8.06
CA VAL A 37 21.83 -10.49 -9.15
C VAL A 37 21.81 -9.12 -8.51
N ASP A 38 22.93 -8.44 -8.60
CA ASP A 38 23.16 -7.07 -8.19
C ASP A 38 21.94 -6.20 -8.50
N ARG A 39 21.23 -5.78 -7.45
CA ARG A 39 20.06 -4.93 -7.54
C ARG A 39 20.51 -3.47 -7.36
N ASP A 40 21.36 -3.05 -8.28
CA ASP A 40 21.76 -1.64 -8.40
C ASP A 40 21.33 -1.10 -9.77
N GLU A 41 20.03 -1.20 -10.02
CA GLU A 41 19.38 -0.35 -11.02
C GLU A 41 18.15 0.27 -10.35
N ARG A 42 18.37 1.47 -9.80
CA ARG A 42 17.30 2.44 -9.64
C ARG A 42 16.77 2.75 -11.04
N THR A 43 15.87 1.91 -11.50
CA THR A 43 15.01 2.27 -12.62
C THR A 43 14.10 3.38 -12.08
N THR A 44 14.55 4.62 -12.26
CA THR A 44 13.64 5.75 -12.32
C THR A 44 12.56 5.36 -13.31
N LEU A 45 11.33 5.23 -12.83
CA LEU A 45 10.15 5.13 -13.69
C LEU A 45 9.94 6.50 -14.34
N ASP A 46 10.89 6.86 -15.18
CA ASP A 46 10.75 7.90 -16.18
C ASP A 46 9.84 7.30 -17.25
N GLY A 47 8.64 7.88 -17.35
CA GLY A 47 7.52 7.54 -18.19
C GLY A 47 7.66 6.21 -18.95
N ALA A 48 6.98 5.17 -18.49
CA ALA A 48 7.03 3.85 -19.12
C ALA A 48 6.75 3.99 -20.63
N SER A 49 7.79 4.16 -21.40
CA SER A 49 7.73 4.10 -22.85
C SER A 49 7.41 2.66 -23.20
N ILE A 50 6.15 2.41 -23.59
CA ILE A 50 5.76 1.12 -24.14
C ILE A 50 6.48 1.01 -25.49
N ALA A 51 7.64 0.37 -25.50
CA ALA A 51 8.36 0.07 -26.72
C ALA A 51 7.62 -1.04 -27.48
N LEU A 52 7.01 -0.69 -28.59
CA LEU A 52 6.36 -1.65 -29.47
C LEU A 52 7.39 -2.42 -30.30
N PRO A 53 7.15 -3.72 -30.54
CA PRO A 53 7.92 -4.46 -31.51
C PRO A 53 7.91 -3.76 -32.87
N ALA A 54 9.06 -3.75 -33.58
CA ALA A 54 9.24 -3.02 -34.83
C ALA A 54 8.23 -3.37 -35.95
N HIS A 55 7.65 -4.58 -35.90
CA HIS A 55 6.63 -5.02 -36.86
C HIS A 55 5.23 -4.44 -36.60
N VAL A 56 5.03 -3.81 -35.45
CA VAL A 56 3.77 -3.17 -35.05
C VAL A 56 3.86 -1.65 -35.18
N ALA A 57 5.09 -1.10 -35.16
CA ALA A 57 5.34 0.32 -35.33
C ALA A 57 4.99 0.76 -36.77
N GLY A 58 4.02 1.67 -36.90
CA GLY A 58 3.66 2.28 -38.19
C GLY A 58 2.34 1.84 -38.81
N SER A 59 1.51 1.06 -38.11
CA SER A 59 0.16 0.67 -38.63
C SER A 59 -0.90 1.77 -38.48
N GLY A 60 -0.59 2.93 -37.93
CA GLY A 60 -1.51 4.08 -37.69
C GLY A 60 -2.75 3.79 -36.86
N ALA A 61 -3.29 2.57 -36.95
CA ALA A 61 -4.44 2.14 -36.16
C ALA A 61 -4.04 1.82 -34.71
N LEU A 62 -2.84 1.31 -34.51
CA LEU A 62 -2.30 1.01 -33.19
C LEU A 62 -1.78 2.24 -32.46
N ASP A 63 -1.33 3.27 -33.18
CA ASP A 63 -0.83 4.50 -32.55
C ASP A 63 -1.88 5.15 -31.68
N ARG A 64 -3.13 5.22 -32.16
CA ARG A 64 -4.26 5.73 -31.35
C ARG A 64 -4.56 4.90 -30.13
N LEU A 65 -4.41 3.57 -30.22
CA LEU A 65 -4.60 2.68 -29.07
C LEU A 65 -3.49 2.84 -28.03
N ILE A 66 -2.25 3.12 -28.48
CA ILE A 66 -1.12 3.38 -27.59
C ILE A 66 -1.33 4.70 -26.86
N ASP A 67 -1.74 5.75 -27.54
CA ASP A 67 -2.02 7.04 -26.93
C ASP A 67 -3.16 6.89 -25.91
N THR A 68 -4.24 6.21 -26.30
CA THR A 68 -5.35 5.92 -25.37
C THR A 68 -4.88 5.11 -24.14
N ALA A 69 -4.04 4.10 -24.33
CA ALA A 69 -3.52 3.30 -23.23
C ALA A 69 -2.62 4.12 -22.32
N ARG A 70 -1.83 5.03 -22.88
CA ARG A 70 -0.99 5.97 -22.11
C ARG A 70 -1.85 6.93 -21.27
N ASP A 71 -2.87 7.53 -21.88
CA ASP A 71 -3.80 8.43 -21.19
C ASP A 71 -4.52 7.71 -20.02
N TYR A 72 -4.96 6.45 -20.23
CA TYR A 72 -5.56 5.64 -19.16
C TYR A 72 -4.56 5.33 -18.05
N ALA A 73 -3.31 5.01 -18.39
CA ALA A 73 -2.27 4.74 -17.40
C ALA A 73 -1.96 5.99 -16.56
N GLU A 74 -1.83 7.15 -17.18
CA GLU A 74 -1.62 8.43 -16.50
C GLU A 74 -2.81 8.79 -15.60
N ALA A 75 -4.04 8.69 -16.11
CA ALA A 75 -5.26 8.96 -15.34
C ALA A 75 -5.39 8.01 -14.14
N SER A 76 -5.09 6.74 -14.31
CA SER A 76 -5.10 5.73 -13.24
C SER A 76 -4.04 6.04 -12.18
N THR A 77 -2.84 6.41 -12.58
CA THR A 77 -1.75 6.79 -11.67
C THR A 77 -2.13 8.03 -10.85
N ALA A 78 -2.64 9.06 -11.51
CA ALA A 78 -3.10 10.28 -10.83
C ALA A 78 -4.24 9.99 -9.83
N CYS A 79 -5.21 9.16 -10.20
CA CYS A 79 -6.31 8.77 -9.32
C CYS A 79 -5.79 8.01 -8.08
N ASN A 80 -4.89 7.06 -8.25
CA ASN A 80 -4.33 6.29 -7.16
C ASN A 80 -3.46 7.16 -6.24
N THR A 81 -2.68 8.07 -6.80
CA THR A 81 -1.88 9.04 -6.04
C THR A 81 -2.79 9.94 -5.19
N ASN A 82 -3.86 10.47 -5.76
CA ASN A 82 -4.80 11.32 -5.04
C ASN A 82 -5.49 10.57 -3.90
N LYS A 83 -5.89 9.31 -4.13
CA LYS A 83 -6.46 8.45 -3.08
C LYS A 83 -5.45 8.20 -1.95
N ALA A 84 -4.19 7.92 -2.30
CA ALA A 84 -3.14 7.71 -1.32
C ALA A 84 -2.89 8.98 -0.49
N TYR A 85 -2.80 10.14 -1.13
CA TYR A 85 -2.60 11.42 -0.45
C TYR A 85 -3.77 11.82 0.44
N ALA A 86 -5.00 11.52 0.04
CA ALA A 86 -6.17 11.71 0.89
C ALA A 86 -6.14 10.79 2.14
N ALA A 87 -5.69 9.55 1.98
CA ALA A 87 -5.52 8.62 3.08
C ALA A 87 -4.40 9.07 4.04
N ASP A 88 -3.29 9.58 3.51
CA ASP A 88 -2.18 10.12 4.30
C ASP A 88 -2.60 11.34 5.12
N TRP A 89 -3.39 12.23 4.52
CA TRP A 89 -3.95 13.37 5.24
C TRP A 89 -4.88 12.94 6.37
N LYS A 90 -5.76 11.98 6.11
CA LYS A 90 -6.65 11.42 7.13
C LYS A 90 -5.87 10.80 8.29
N HIS A 91 -4.78 10.10 7.98
CA HIS A 91 -3.92 9.52 9.00
C HIS A 91 -3.24 10.59 9.86
N PHE A 92 -2.66 11.62 9.23
CA PHE A 92 -2.03 12.73 9.92
C PHE A 92 -3.01 13.51 10.81
N THR A 93 -4.18 13.86 10.28
CA THR A 93 -5.20 14.59 11.07
C THR A 93 -5.69 13.78 12.27
N ARG A 94 -5.83 12.46 12.11
CA ARG A 94 -6.14 11.58 13.22
C ARG A 94 -5.03 11.58 14.27
N TRP A 95 -3.76 11.49 13.83
CA TRP A 95 -2.59 11.53 14.70
C TRP A 95 -2.54 12.86 15.48
N CYS A 96 -2.69 13.99 14.82
CA CYS A 96 -2.77 15.31 15.48
C CYS A 96 -3.84 15.33 16.57
N ARG A 97 -5.04 14.87 16.26
CA ARG A 97 -6.13 14.79 17.23
C ARG A 97 -5.79 13.94 18.45
N LEU A 98 -5.14 12.80 18.24
CA LEU A 98 -4.71 11.92 19.34
C LEU A 98 -3.61 12.56 20.19
N LYS A 99 -2.80 13.44 19.63
CA LYS A 99 -1.76 14.20 20.35
C LYS A 99 -2.28 15.53 20.92
N GLY A 100 -3.57 15.84 20.74
CA GLY A 100 -4.18 17.08 21.26
C GLY A 100 -3.77 18.34 20.52
N THR A 101 -3.48 18.23 19.22
CA THR A 101 -3.04 19.33 18.36
C THR A 101 -3.86 19.42 17.08
N ASP A 102 -3.80 20.55 16.40
CA ASP A 102 -4.46 20.76 15.12
C ASP A 102 -3.51 20.54 13.94
N PRO A 103 -4.00 20.02 12.82
CA PRO A 103 -3.20 19.85 11.61
C PRO A 103 -2.99 21.19 10.85
N LEU A 104 -3.72 22.23 11.18
CA LEU A 104 -3.68 23.56 10.56
C LEU A 104 -3.57 24.65 11.64
N PRO A 105 -2.80 25.73 11.41
CA PRO A 105 -1.89 25.92 10.27
C PRO A 105 -0.72 24.93 10.25
N PRO A 106 0.00 24.76 9.11
CA PRO A 106 1.14 23.87 9.06
C PRO A 106 2.21 24.30 10.07
N ALA A 107 2.67 23.34 10.88
CA ALA A 107 3.77 23.52 11.81
C ALA A 107 4.85 22.47 11.47
N PRO A 108 6.02 22.86 10.95
CA PRO A 108 7.11 21.95 10.59
C PRO A 108 7.51 21.04 11.73
N GLU A 109 7.48 21.54 12.97
CA GLU A 109 7.82 20.79 14.18
C GLU A 109 6.83 19.61 14.38
N MET A 110 5.55 19.84 14.15
CA MET A 110 4.51 18.80 14.28
C MET A 110 4.68 17.73 13.21
N VAL A 111 5.05 18.13 12.00
CA VAL A 111 5.35 17.18 10.92
C VAL A 111 6.60 16.38 11.27
N GLY A 112 7.62 16.99 11.85
CA GLY A 112 8.82 16.32 12.34
C GLY A 112 8.51 15.28 13.42
N LEU A 113 7.69 15.63 14.42
CA LEU A 113 7.24 14.71 15.47
C LEU A 113 6.41 13.55 14.90
N TYR A 114 5.56 13.83 13.92
CA TYR A 114 4.80 12.79 13.22
C TYR A 114 5.73 11.82 12.49
N VAL A 115 6.74 12.32 11.80
CA VAL A 115 7.74 11.47 11.11
C VAL A 115 8.51 10.62 12.13
N ALA A 116 8.92 11.20 13.27
CA ALA A 116 9.60 10.47 14.32
C ALA A 116 8.73 9.34 14.89
N ASP A 117 7.44 9.58 15.11
CA ASP A 117 6.48 8.57 15.59
C ASP A 117 6.22 7.47 14.54
N LEU A 118 6.34 7.77 13.24
CA LEU A 118 6.25 6.77 12.17
C LEU A 118 7.52 5.91 12.05
N ALA A 119 8.69 6.51 12.28
CA ALA A 119 9.98 5.84 12.19
C ALA A 119 10.29 5.00 13.44
N ALA A 120 9.82 5.43 14.61
CA ALA A 120 10.04 4.76 15.89
C ALA A 120 8.75 4.86 16.74
N PRO A 121 7.69 4.13 16.38
CA PRO A 121 6.43 4.20 17.10
C PRO A 121 6.57 3.65 18.52
N ALA A 122 5.87 4.27 19.45
CA ALA A 122 5.80 3.77 20.81
C ALA A 122 4.99 2.44 20.86
N GLY A 123 5.50 1.47 21.61
CA GLY A 123 4.87 0.15 21.77
C GLY A 123 5.28 -0.85 20.70
N ASN A 124 4.40 -1.82 20.41
CA ASN A 124 4.70 -2.94 19.49
C ASN A 124 4.34 -2.66 18.03
N ALA A 125 4.02 -1.43 17.66
CA ALA A 125 3.73 -1.11 16.27
C ALA A 125 5.04 -1.17 15.44
N PRO A 126 5.00 -1.74 14.21
CA PRO A 126 6.19 -1.76 13.38
C PRO A 126 6.54 -0.37 12.86
N ALA A 127 7.83 -0.06 12.83
CA ALA A 127 8.34 1.14 12.17
C ALA A 127 8.03 1.12 10.67
N LEU A 128 7.73 2.26 10.11
CA LEU A 128 7.51 2.38 8.67
C LEU A 128 8.83 2.50 7.92
N SER A 129 8.87 1.99 6.68
CA SER A 129 10.01 2.17 5.80
C SER A 129 10.17 3.64 5.40
N VAL A 130 11.41 4.04 5.10
CA VAL A 130 11.74 5.40 4.65
C VAL A 130 10.90 5.81 3.45
N SER A 131 10.77 4.93 2.45
CA SER A 131 9.96 5.20 1.25
C SER A 131 8.48 5.46 1.56
N THR A 132 7.93 4.75 2.55
CA THR A 132 6.55 4.99 3.01
C THR A 132 6.42 6.35 3.69
N ILE A 133 7.40 6.73 4.51
CA ILE A 133 7.43 8.02 5.18
C ILE A 133 7.55 9.16 4.16
N GLU A 134 8.46 9.05 3.19
CA GLU A 134 8.63 10.03 2.12
C GLU A 134 7.35 10.22 1.30
N ARG A 135 6.69 9.12 0.94
CA ARG A 135 5.39 9.19 0.26
C ARG A 135 4.34 9.93 1.10
N ARG A 136 4.28 9.65 2.41
CA ARG A 136 3.36 10.36 3.32
C ARG A 136 3.68 11.84 3.41
N LEU A 137 4.94 12.22 3.50
CA LEU A 137 5.36 13.62 3.49
C LEU A 137 4.96 14.33 2.18
N SER A 138 5.10 13.64 1.04
CA SER A 138 4.65 14.17 -0.25
C SER A 138 3.13 14.37 -0.26
N GLY A 139 2.37 13.43 0.30
CA GLY A 139 0.92 13.53 0.48
C GLY A 139 0.52 14.70 1.39
N LEU A 140 1.24 14.94 2.48
CA LEU A 140 1.01 16.09 3.37
C LEU A 140 1.29 17.41 2.66
N ALA A 141 2.44 17.53 2.00
CA ALA A 141 2.81 18.74 1.26
C ALA A 141 1.79 19.07 0.16
N TRP A 142 1.30 18.05 -0.55
CA TRP A 142 0.23 18.23 -1.53
C TRP A 142 -1.07 18.73 -0.88
N ASN A 143 -1.49 18.11 0.23
CA ASN A 143 -2.71 18.50 0.95
C ASN A 143 -2.63 19.90 1.53
N TYR A 144 -1.49 20.34 2.03
CA TYR A 144 -1.28 21.71 2.49
C TYR A 144 -1.40 22.71 1.33
N ARG A 145 -0.77 22.40 0.18
CA ARG A 145 -0.88 23.26 -1.03
C ARG A 145 -2.30 23.40 -1.53
N GLN A 146 -3.09 22.32 -1.51
CA GLN A 146 -4.51 22.38 -1.88
C GLN A 146 -5.35 23.29 -0.96
N ARG A 147 -4.87 23.56 0.24
CA ARG A 147 -5.49 24.44 1.24
C ARG A 147 -4.88 25.84 1.28
N GLY A 148 -3.99 26.14 0.34
CA GLY A 148 -3.33 27.46 0.25
C GLY A 148 -2.17 27.65 1.22
N PHE A 149 -1.63 26.55 1.80
CA PHE A 149 -0.48 26.62 2.68
C PHE A 149 0.76 26.04 2.00
N THR A 150 1.92 26.57 2.37
CA THR A 150 3.23 25.98 2.05
C THR A 150 3.80 25.32 3.29
N LEU A 151 4.40 24.15 3.12
CA LEU A 151 5.19 23.51 4.16
C LEU A 151 6.65 23.83 3.86
N ASP A 152 7.24 24.75 4.62
CA ASP A 152 8.66 25.03 4.54
C ASP A 152 9.42 23.85 5.13
N ARG A 153 10.46 23.39 4.40
CA ARG A 153 11.31 22.26 4.79
C ARG A 153 12.59 22.74 5.43
#